data_c3c716d2182995b38561a59bbb9ce1dc
#
_entry.id   c3c716d2182995b38561a59bbb9ce1dc
#
_cell.length_a   1.000
_cell.length_b   1.000
_cell.length_c   1.000
_cell.angle_alpha   90.00
_cell.angle_beta   90.00
_cell.angle_gamma   90.00
#
_symmetry.space_group_name_H-M   'P 1'
#
loop_
_entity.id
_entity.type
_entity.pdbx_description
1 polymer ?
#
loop_
_entity_poly.entity_id
_entity_poly.type
_entity_poly.pdbx_seq_one_letter_code
_entity_poly.pdbx_strand_id
1 'polypeptide(L)'
;TTDRAEWDRAKDLLSRQKPLVQSYVMDEIFNKMKNGSAAVACYYAGDFLSMYEDNEDLAFVYPESGTNVYVDAMCIPTCSAQPELAEAYINFLLSEEPAVANAEYTYYATPNQLVRENEEYIECMEEIHPDAMDIIYPEAGSVKATFFQNLDPDTLAYENALWESLKIESNVGSWVYIVSGAIVLALVAMLIARAAVQKYREKY
;
A
#
# COMPACT_ATOMS: atom_id res chain seq x y z
N THR A 1 4.37 5.68 -18.79
CA THR A 1 3.72 5.88 -20.10
C THR A 1 2.75 7.05 -20.06
N THR A 2 2.58 7.75 -21.19
CA THR A 2 1.54 8.78 -21.40
C THR A 2 0.38 8.25 -22.26
N ASP A 3 0.45 6.98 -22.66
CA ASP A 3 -0.60 6.33 -23.47
C ASP A 3 -1.81 5.98 -22.61
N ARG A 4 -2.90 6.69 -22.81
CA ARG A 4 -4.18 6.48 -22.10
C ARG A 4 -4.75 5.07 -22.31
N ALA A 5 -4.52 4.46 -23.46
CA ALA A 5 -5.01 3.10 -23.72
C ALA A 5 -4.31 2.06 -22.83
N GLU A 6 -3.07 2.30 -22.42
CA GLU A 6 -2.38 1.45 -21.45
C GLU A 6 -2.94 1.62 -20.03
N TRP A 7 -3.25 2.85 -19.63
CA TRP A 7 -3.92 3.14 -18.36
C TRP A 7 -5.32 2.52 -18.29
N ASP A 8 -6.10 2.61 -19.37
CA ASP A 8 -7.42 1.99 -19.45
C ASP A 8 -7.33 0.46 -19.32
N ARG A 9 -6.36 -0.18 -20.00
CA ARG A 9 -6.11 -1.61 -19.84
C ARG A 9 -5.73 -2.00 -18.41
N ALA A 10 -4.92 -1.20 -17.75
CA ALA A 10 -4.54 -1.42 -16.35
C ALA A 10 -5.79 -1.33 -15.44
N LYS A 11 -6.61 -0.30 -15.63
CA LYS A 11 -7.89 -0.14 -14.91
C LYS A 11 -8.84 -1.31 -15.14
N ASP A 12 -8.98 -1.79 -16.37
CA ASP A 12 -9.82 -2.94 -16.70
C ASP A 12 -9.32 -4.23 -16.03
N LEU A 13 -8.01 -4.40 -15.95
CA LEU A 13 -7.40 -5.53 -15.23
C LEU A 13 -7.69 -5.47 -13.73
N LEU A 14 -7.52 -4.30 -13.12
CA LEU A 14 -7.82 -4.07 -11.70
C LEU A 14 -9.32 -4.21 -11.41
N SER A 15 -10.20 -3.78 -12.31
CA SER A 15 -11.65 -3.97 -12.15
C SER A 15 -12.04 -5.45 -12.14
N ARG A 16 -11.38 -6.28 -12.95
CA ARG A 16 -11.57 -7.74 -12.93
C ARG A 16 -10.99 -8.40 -11.69
N GLN A 17 -9.89 -7.86 -11.16
CA GLN A 17 -9.26 -8.34 -9.92
C GLN A 17 -10.09 -7.96 -8.69
N LYS A 18 -10.72 -6.79 -8.68
CA LYS A 18 -11.40 -6.20 -7.51
C LYS A 18 -12.35 -7.15 -6.76
N PRO A 19 -13.16 -8.00 -7.40
CA PRO A 19 -14.00 -8.96 -6.69
C PRO A 19 -13.24 -10.01 -5.87
N LEU A 20 -11.96 -10.20 -6.16
CA LEU A 20 -11.07 -11.15 -5.48
C LEU A 20 -10.23 -10.48 -4.38
N VAL A 21 -10.18 -9.14 -4.37
CA VAL A 21 -9.40 -8.37 -3.40
C VAL A 21 -10.17 -8.25 -2.08
N GLN A 22 -9.55 -8.68 -1.00
CA GLN A 22 -10.13 -8.55 0.34
C GLN A 22 -10.27 -7.08 0.74
N SER A 23 -9.21 -6.30 0.55
CA SER A 23 -9.18 -4.86 0.87
C SER A 23 -7.97 -4.17 0.22
N TYR A 24 -8.10 -2.87 -0.04
CA TYR A 24 -6.99 -1.98 -0.36
C TYR A 24 -6.58 -1.28 0.93
N VAL A 25 -5.44 -1.67 1.48
CA VAL A 25 -4.92 -1.19 2.76
C VAL A 25 -3.45 -0.84 2.64
N MET A 26 -2.93 -0.09 3.59
CA MET A 26 -1.49 0.17 3.78
C MET A 26 -1.03 -0.59 5.03
N ASP A 27 -0.87 0.05 6.14
CA ASP A 27 -0.29 -0.53 7.37
C ASP A 27 -1.08 -1.68 7.98
N GLU A 28 -2.39 -1.78 7.71
CA GLU A 28 -3.18 -2.94 8.16
C GLU A 28 -2.72 -4.27 7.54
N ILE A 29 -1.89 -4.22 6.47
CA ILE A 29 -1.33 -5.41 5.85
C ILE A 29 -0.48 -6.21 6.84
N PHE A 30 0.27 -5.54 7.71
CA PHE A 30 1.08 -6.19 8.75
C PHE A 30 0.23 -7.14 9.59
N ASN A 31 -0.87 -6.63 10.14
CA ASN A 31 -1.76 -7.45 10.96
C ASN A 31 -2.41 -8.58 10.16
N LYS A 32 -2.79 -8.32 8.90
CA LYS A 32 -3.46 -9.31 8.05
C LYS A 32 -2.54 -10.47 7.67
N MET A 33 -1.29 -10.19 7.36
CA MET A 33 -0.30 -11.21 7.00
C MET A 33 0.19 -11.95 8.25
N LYS A 34 0.54 -11.24 9.32
CA LYS A 34 1.01 -11.82 10.59
C LYS A 34 0.01 -12.81 11.21
N ASN A 35 -1.28 -12.52 11.15
CA ASN A 35 -2.32 -13.39 11.71
C ASN A 35 -2.96 -14.34 10.70
N GLY A 36 -2.48 -14.40 9.46
CA GLY A 36 -2.98 -15.29 8.42
C GLY A 36 -4.38 -14.95 7.89
N SER A 37 -4.90 -13.74 8.15
CA SER A 37 -6.22 -13.33 7.63
C SER A 37 -6.20 -12.92 6.16
N ALA A 38 -5.03 -12.73 5.57
CA ALA A 38 -4.81 -12.57 4.14
C ALA A 38 -3.80 -13.62 3.67
N ALA A 39 -4.06 -14.24 2.51
CA ALA A 39 -3.21 -15.28 1.95
C ALA A 39 -2.12 -14.73 1.01
N VAL A 40 -2.37 -13.59 0.37
CA VAL A 40 -1.47 -12.93 -0.58
C VAL A 40 -1.60 -11.42 -0.43
N ALA A 41 -0.48 -10.73 -0.45
CA ALA A 41 -0.42 -9.27 -0.45
C ALA A 41 0.71 -8.77 -1.36
N CYS A 42 0.51 -7.58 -1.95
CA CYS A 42 1.58 -6.83 -2.58
C CYS A 42 2.13 -5.84 -1.56
N TYR A 43 3.40 -5.97 -1.18
CA TYR A 43 4.02 -5.06 -0.23
C TYR A 43 5.53 -4.97 -0.45
N TYR A 44 6.24 -4.25 0.41
CA TYR A 44 7.65 -3.96 0.26
C TYR A 44 8.53 -5.09 0.81
N ALA A 45 9.73 -5.25 0.23
CA ALA A 45 10.64 -6.32 0.60
C ALA A 45 11.13 -6.21 2.07
N GLY A 46 11.47 -5.01 2.54
CA GLY A 46 11.87 -4.81 3.93
C GLY A 46 10.75 -5.09 4.92
N ASP A 47 9.52 -4.68 4.61
CA ASP A 47 8.37 -4.94 5.46
C ASP A 47 8.01 -6.44 5.53
N PHE A 48 8.33 -7.21 4.47
CA PHE A 48 8.20 -8.67 4.54
C PHE A 48 9.05 -9.26 5.66
N LEU A 49 10.30 -8.85 5.81
CA LEU A 49 11.17 -9.34 6.87
C LEU A 49 10.60 -9.02 8.25
N SER A 50 10.09 -7.80 8.45
CA SER A 50 9.40 -7.45 9.70
C SER A 50 8.14 -8.27 9.97
N MET A 51 7.41 -8.70 8.93
CA MET A 51 6.26 -9.58 9.11
C MET A 51 6.67 -11.03 9.35
N TYR A 52 7.77 -11.46 8.77
CA TYR A 52 8.31 -12.81 8.88
C TYR A 52 8.75 -13.13 10.31
N GLU A 53 9.32 -12.17 11.05
CA GLU A 53 9.65 -12.35 12.47
C GLU A 53 8.45 -12.80 13.34
N ASP A 54 7.25 -12.37 12.98
CA ASP A 54 6.01 -12.73 13.69
C ASP A 54 5.27 -13.93 13.07
N ASN A 55 5.58 -14.27 11.82
CA ASN A 55 4.96 -15.37 11.09
C ASN A 55 5.90 -15.98 10.04
N GLU A 56 6.62 -17.01 10.44
CA GLU A 56 7.57 -17.74 9.59
C GLU A 56 6.91 -18.54 8.44
N ASP A 57 5.58 -18.67 8.42
CA ASP A 57 4.85 -19.29 7.30
C ASP A 57 4.76 -18.38 6.07
N LEU A 58 5.18 -17.11 6.17
CA LEU A 58 5.20 -16.18 5.06
C LEU A 58 6.34 -16.50 4.09
N ALA A 59 6.10 -16.26 2.81
CA ALA A 59 7.11 -16.36 1.77
C ALA A 59 7.09 -15.11 0.88
N PHE A 60 8.27 -14.68 0.45
CA PHE A 60 8.44 -13.54 -0.44
C PHE A 60 8.74 -13.99 -1.87
N VAL A 61 8.18 -13.30 -2.86
CA VAL A 61 8.41 -13.60 -4.27
C VAL A 61 8.43 -12.31 -5.10
N TYR A 62 9.44 -12.17 -5.95
CA TYR A 62 9.42 -11.17 -7.01
C TYR A 62 8.60 -11.68 -8.20
N PRO A 63 7.58 -10.94 -8.68
CA PRO A 63 6.78 -11.37 -9.83
C PRO A 63 7.62 -11.43 -11.11
N GLU A 64 7.45 -12.47 -11.94
CA GLU A 64 8.10 -12.57 -13.27
C GLU A 64 7.76 -11.39 -14.19
N SER A 65 6.58 -10.81 -14.04
CA SER A 65 6.15 -9.61 -14.76
C SER A 65 6.98 -8.37 -14.42
N GLY A 66 7.64 -8.39 -13.28
CA GLY A 66 8.46 -7.30 -12.77
C GLY A 66 7.83 -6.57 -11.59
N THR A 67 8.61 -5.66 -11.02
CA THR A 67 8.23 -4.83 -9.88
C THR A 67 8.69 -3.38 -10.09
N ASN A 68 8.24 -2.48 -9.23
CA ASN A 68 8.74 -1.11 -9.18
C ASN A 68 9.90 -0.98 -8.19
N VAL A 69 10.79 -0.05 -8.49
CA VAL A 69 11.85 0.40 -7.58
C VAL A 69 11.63 1.87 -7.26
N TYR A 70 11.79 2.22 -6.01
CA TYR A 70 11.76 3.60 -5.53
C TYR A 70 12.97 3.88 -4.64
N VAL A 71 13.24 5.14 -4.40
CA VAL A 71 14.33 5.60 -3.55
C VAL A 71 13.76 6.63 -2.59
N ASP A 72 13.86 6.34 -1.30
CA ASP A 72 13.57 7.32 -0.26
C ASP A 72 14.79 8.21 -0.06
N ALA A 73 14.56 9.51 0.03
CA ALA A 73 15.63 10.49 0.11
C ALA A 73 15.34 11.54 1.19
N MET A 74 16.37 11.91 1.92
CA MET A 74 16.34 13.08 2.79
C MET A 74 16.62 14.33 1.97
N CYS A 75 15.82 15.38 2.16
CA CYS A 75 16.02 16.66 1.50
C CYS A 75 15.89 17.83 2.48
N ILE A 76 16.64 18.89 2.19
CA ILE A 76 16.62 20.13 2.98
C ILE A 76 15.78 21.15 2.20
N PRO A 77 14.63 21.62 2.75
CA PRO A 77 13.83 22.64 2.09
C PRO A 77 14.62 23.94 1.93
N THR A 78 14.40 24.66 0.81
CA THR A 78 15.07 25.95 0.53
C THR A 78 14.74 27.04 1.57
N CYS A 79 13.64 26.89 2.30
CA CYS A 79 13.24 27.80 3.39
C CYS A 79 13.83 27.42 4.76
N SER A 80 14.71 26.40 4.82
CA SER A 80 15.33 25.99 6.11
C SER A 80 16.12 27.14 6.73
N ALA A 81 15.86 27.40 8.00
CA ALA A 81 16.61 28.40 8.77
C ALA A 81 17.97 27.87 9.28
N GLN A 82 18.21 26.57 9.21
CA GLN A 82 19.38 25.88 9.74
C GLN A 82 19.90 24.81 8.75
N PRO A 83 20.26 25.18 7.51
CA PRO A 83 20.68 24.19 6.50
C PRO A 83 21.95 23.44 6.91
N GLU A 84 22.94 24.13 7.49
CA GLU A 84 24.18 23.50 7.96
C GLU A 84 23.95 22.45 9.05
N LEU A 85 23.01 22.70 9.96
CA LEU A 85 22.62 21.73 10.98
C LEU A 85 21.92 20.52 10.36
N ALA A 86 21.06 20.74 9.37
CA ALA A 86 20.40 19.67 8.63
C ALA A 86 21.41 18.81 7.86
N GLU A 87 22.40 19.41 7.21
CA GLU A 87 23.50 18.70 6.55
C GLU A 87 24.32 17.87 7.55
N ALA A 88 24.65 18.46 8.72
CA ALA A 88 25.36 17.73 9.77
C ALA A 88 24.57 16.52 10.28
N TYR A 89 23.24 16.66 10.40
CA TYR A 89 22.36 15.56 10.81
C TYR A 89 22.29 14.47 9.74
N ILE A 90 22.16 14.81 8.47
CA ILE A 90 22.18 13.85 7.36
C ILE A 90 23.54 13.12 7.35
N ASN A 91 24.66 13.83 7.49
CA ASN A 91 25.98 13.22 7.55
C ASN A 91 26.14 12.27 8.75
N PHE A 92 25.55 12.60 9.88
CA PHE A 92 25.52 11.71 11.06
C PHE A 92 24.76 10.43 10.74
N LEU A 93 23.56 10.51 10.13
CA LEU A 93 22.77 9.34 9.78
C LEU A 93 23.42 8.45 8.70
N LEU A 94 24.32 9.02 7.88
CA LEU A 94 25.06 8.28 6.85
C LEU A 94 26.39 7.71 7.38
N SER A 95 26.83 8.04 8.60
CA SER A 95 27.98 7.42 9.21
C SER A 95 27.69 5.97 9.61
N GLU A 96 28.70 5.13 9.72
CA GLU A 96 28.56 3.67 9.77
C GLU A 96 27.61 3.19 10.88
N GLU A 97 27.89 3.53 12.13
CA GLU A 97 27.11 3.06 13.29
C GLU A 97 25.61 3.47 13.21
N PRO A 98 25.22 4.75 13.00
CA PRO A 98 23.81 5.10 12.84
C PRO A 98 23.17 4.51 11.58
N ALA A 99 23.92 4.36 10.48
CA ALA A 99 23.38 3.80 9.24
C ALA A 99 23.10 2.30 9.38
N VAL A 100 23.97 1.54 10.06
CA VAL A 100 23.76 0.13 10.39
C VAL A 100 22.54 0.00 11.29
N ALA A 101 22.48 0.72 12.42
CA ALA A 101 21.35 0.66 13.34
C ALA A 101 20.00 1.01 12.66
N ASN A 102 20.02 1.97 11.73
CA ASN A 102 18.81 2.32 10.97
C ASN A 102 18.41 1.20 9.99
N ALA A 103 19.36 0.57 9.31
CA ALA A 103 19.10 -0.52 8.37
C ALA A 103 18.56 -1.78 9.08
N GLU A 104 19.15 -2.14 10.22
CA GLU A 104 18.67 -3.21 11.09
C GLU A 104 17.25 -2.98 11.61
N TYR A 105 16.93 -1.73 11.96
CA TYR A 105 15.60 -1.39 12.48
C TYR A 105 14.53 -1.38 11.40
N THR A 106 14.86 -0.94 10.19
CA THR A 106 13.89 -0.75 9.11
C THR A 106 13.79 -1.94 8.17
N TYR A 107 14.81 -2.81 8.13
CA TYR A 107 14.98 -3.92 7.18
C TYR A 107 15.03 -3.50 5.70
N TYR A 108 15.09 -2.21 5.40
CA TYR A 108 15.14 -1.71 4.04
C TYR A 108 16.57 -1.67 3.50
N ALA A 109 16.69 -1.97 2.20
CA ALA A 109 17.96 -1.84 1.51
C ALA A 109 18.51 -0.41 1.58
N THR A 110 19.78 -0.26 1.87
CA THR A 110 20.48 1.01 1.85
C THR A 110 21.53 1.06 0.74
N PRO A 111 21.71 2.19 0.05
CA PRO A 111 22.83 2.35 -0.89
C PRO A 111 24.18 2.56 -0.20
N ASN A 112 24.20 2.69 1.13
CA ASN A 112 25.43 2.91 1.89
C ASN A 112 26.28 1.63 1.88
N GLN A 113 27.46 1.70 1.25
CA GLN A 113 28.37 0.56 1.14
C GLN A 113 28.90 0.09 2.49
N LEU A 114 29.12 1.02 3.43
CA LEU A 114 29.58 0.66 4.79
C LEU A 114 28.61 -0.29 5.50
N VAL A 115 27.31 -0.12 5.30
CA VAL A 115 26.29 -1.01 5.86
C VAL A 115 26.25 -2.34 5.11
N ARG A 116 26.28 -2.28 3.76
CA ARG A 116 26.21 -3.50 2.93
C ARG A 116 27.37 -4.46 3.11
N GLU A 117 28.52 -3.96 3.53
CA GLU A 117 29.75 -4.72 3.77
C GLU A 117 29.98 -4.98 5.28
N ASN A 118 29.10 -4.52 6.15
CA ASN A 118 29.21 -4.73 7.59
C ASN A 118 28.78 -6.16 7.94
N GLU A 119 29.71 -6.93 8.55
CA GLU A 119 29.49 -8.35 8.85
C GLU A 119 28.40 -8.54 9.93
N GLU A 120 28.34 -7.67 10.94
CA GLU A 120 27.33 -7.75 12.02
C GLU A 120 25.91 -7.50 11.45
N TYR A 121 25.77 -6.54 10.52
CA TYR A 121 24.51 -6.30 9.83
C TYR A 121 24.05 -7.50 8.99
N ILE A 122 24.98 -8.10 8.24
CA ILE A 122 24.66 -9.27 7.39
C ILE A 122 24.21 -10.43 8.29
N GLU A 123 24.95 -10.73 9.36
CA GLU A 123 24.59 -11.79 10.31
C GLU A 123 23.22 -11.52 10.94
N CYS A 124 22.94 -10.29 11.37
CA CYS A 124 21.65 -9.90 11.95
C CYS A 124 20.49 -10.13 10.96
N MET A 125 20.66 -9.77 9.69
CA MET A 125 19.62 -9.96 8.67
C MET A 125 19.40 -11.44 8.34
N GLU A 126 20.47 -12.25 8.28
CA GLU A 126 20.40 -13.70 8.02
C GLU A 126 19.81 -14.47 9.21
N GLU A 127 19.93 -13.96 10.44
CA GLU A 127 19.22 -14.51 11.61
C GLU A 127 17.71 -14.34 11.51
N ILE A 128 17.22 -13.28 10.85
CA ILE A 128 15.77 -13.06 10.62
C ILE A 128 15.26 -14.02 9.53
N HIS A 129 15.93 -14.04 8.39
CA HIS A 129 15.57 -14.91 7.27
C HIS A 129 16.83 -15.33 6.51
N PRO A 130 17.03 -16.63 6.21
CA PRO A 130 18.25 -17.11 5.55
C PRO A 130 18.54 -16.46 4.19
N ASP A 131 17.51 -16.01 3.48
CA ASP A 131 17.63 -15.33 2.19
C ASP A 131 17.41 -13.81 2.32
N ALA A 132 17.51 -13.22 3.53
CA ALA A 132 17.21 -11.79 3.76
C ALA A 132 17.99 -10.87 2.83
N MET A 133 19.30 -11.12 2.70
CA MET A 133 20.16 -10.30 1.85
C MET A 133 19.80 -10.41 0.36
N ASP A 134 19.42 -11.58 -0.13
CA ASP A 134 18.98 -11.77 -1.52
C ASP A 134 17.60 -11.14 -1.77
N ILE A 135 16.74 -11.08 -0.75
CA ILE A 135 15.43 -10.43 -0.82
C ILE A 135 15.57 -8.92 -0.93
N ILE A 136 16.40 -8.29 -0.09
CA ILE A 136 16.53 -6.83 -0.07
C ILE A 136 17.59 -6.29 -1.05
N TYR A 137 18.56 -7.11 -1.44
CA TYR A 137 19.62 -6.78 -2.41
C TYR A 137 19.69 -7.81 -3.53
N PRO A 138 18.64 -8.00 -4.33
CA PRO A 138 18.64 -8.99 -5.39
C PRO A 138 19.78 -8.73 -6.38
N GLU A 139 20.37 -9.80 -6.92
CA GLU A 139 21.44 -9.71 -7.91
C GLU A 139 21.02 -8.81 -9.08
N ALA A 140 21.95 -8.00 -9.56
CA ALA A 140 21.66 -7.06 -10.64
C ALA A 140 21.20 -7.80 -11.90
N GLY A 141 19.99 -7.49 -12.37
CA GLY A 141 19.37 -8.11 -13.54
C GLY A 141 18.59 -9.41 -13.26
N SER A 142 18.61 -9.95 -12.04
CA SER A 142 17.79 -11.11 -11.67
C SER A 142 16.30 -10.75 -11.55
N VAL A 143 16.00 -9.52 -11.18
CA VAL A 143 14.64 -9.00 -11.05
C VAL A 143 14.38 -7.94 -12.13
N LYS A 144 13.28 -8.10 -12.86
CA LYS A 144 12.82 -7.07 -13.79
C LYS A 144 12.22 -5.92 -13.00
N ALA A 145 12.94 -4.81 -12.92
CA ALA A 145 12.57 -3.67 -12.10
C ALA A 145 12.46 -2.38 -12.92
N THR A 146 11.52 -1.53 -12.56
CA THR A 146 11.29 -0.22 -13.19
C THR A 146 11.22 0.85 -12.11
N PHE A 147 12.00 1.92 -12.29
CA PHE A 147 11.96 3.06 -11.38
C PHE A 147 10.67 3.85 -11.54
N PHE A 148 10.16 4.31 -10.42
CA PHE A 148 9.07 5.28 -10.40
C PHE A 148 9.49 6.56 -11.13
N GLN A 149 8.61 7.08 -11.96
CA GLN A 149 8.84 8.33 -12.69
C GLN A 149 7.69 9.30 -12.45
N ASN A 150 8.01 10.57 -12.32
CA ASN A 150 7.00 11.62 -12.27
C ASN A 150 6.23 11.67 -13.59
N LEU A 151 4.92 11.67 -13.49
CA LEU A 151 4.03 11.85 -14.63
C LEU A 151 3.83 13.36 -14.90
N ASP A 152 3.54 13.70 -16.14
CA ASP A 152 3.04 15.03 -16.45
C ASP A 152 1.65 15.26 -15.79
N PRO A 153 1.25 16.52 -15.54
CA PRO A 153 0.02 16.82 -14.80
C PRO A 153 -1.26 16.21 -15.42
N ASP A 154 -1.35 16.13 -16.74
CA ASP A 154 -2.54 15.62 -17.42
C ASP A 154 -2.63 14.11 -17.30
N THR A 155 -1.52 13.39 -17.41
CA THR A 155 -1.44 11.94 -17.21
C THR A 155 -1.70 11.59 -15.74
N LEU A 156 -1.14 12.34 -14.80
CA LEU A 156 -1.37 12.14 -13.36
C LEU A 156 -2.86 12.37 -13.00
N ALA A 157 -3.47 13.42 -13.55
CA ALA A 157 -4.90 13.68 -13.33
C ALA A 157 -5.77 12.54 -13.89
N TYR A 158 -5.39 11.99 -15.05
CA TYR A 158 -6.09 10.86 -15.66
C TYR A 158 -5.96 9.60 -14.83
N GLU A 159 -4.75 9.23 -14.41
CA GLU A 159 -4.49 8.11 -13.50
C GLU A 159 -5.34 8.20 -12.22
N ASN A 160 -5.32 9.36 -11.57
CA ASN A 160 -6.08 9.59 -10.35
C ASN A 160 -7.60 9.42 -10.59
N ALA A 161 -8.12 9.90 -11.73
CA ALA A 161 -9.53 9.72 -12.07
C ALA A 161 -9.90 8.24 -12.28
N LEU A 162 -9.03 7.46 -12.94
CA LEU A 162 -9.21 6.01 -13.10
C LEU A 162 -9.20 5.30 -11.75
N TRP A 163 -8.25 5.64 -10.87
CA TRP A 163 -8.17 5.06 -9.53
C TRP A 163 -9.40 5.37 -8.68
N GLU A 164 -9.86 6.63 -8.69
CA GLU A 164 -11.10 7.01 -8.00
C GLU A 164 -12.31 6.24 -8.55
N SER A 165 -12.42 6.09 -9.87
CA SER A 165 -13.49 5.30 -10.48
C SER A 165 -13.46 3.85 -10.02
N LEU A 166 -12.27 3.26 -9.92
CA LEU A 166 -12.08 1.89 -9.44
C LEU A 166 -12.53 1.73 -7.98
N LYS A 167 -12.21 2.69 -7.11
CA LYS A 167 -12.65 2.66 -5.70
C LYS A 167 -14.16 2.74 -5.56
N ILE A 168 -14.82 3.58 -6.35
CA ILE A 168 -16.27 3.81 -6.31
C ILE A 168 -17.05 2.65 -6.94
N GLU A 169 -16.50 1.95 -7.92
CA GLU A 169 -17.13 0.77 -8.50
C GLU A 169 -17.49 -0.25 -7.41
N SER A 170 -18.71 -0.17 -6.91
CA SER A 170 -19.20 -1.09 -5.90
C SER A 170 -19.76 -2.35 -6.57
N ASN A 171 -19.29 -3.52 -6.14
CA ASN A 171 -19.91 -4.81 -6.47
C ASN A 171 -21.22 -5.05 -5.68
N VAL A 172 -21.90 -3.99 -5.31
CA VAL A 172 -23.20 -4.10 -4.62
C VAL A 172 -24.22 -4.59 -5.66
N GLY A 173 -24.60 -5.84 -5.53
CA GLY A 173 -25.60 -6.42 -6.42
C GLY A 173 -26.85 -5.56 -6.45
N SER A 174 -27.47 -5.41 -7.63
CA SER A 174 -28.70 -4.62 -7.83
C SER A 174 -29.84 -4.97 -6.86
N TRP A 175 -29.83 -6.19 -6.30
CA TRP A 175 -30.78 -6.61 -5.28
C TRP A 175 -30.71 -5.77 -4.00
N VAL A 176 -29.53 -5.25 -3.62
CA VAL A 176 -29.39 -4.39 -2.42
C VAL A 176 -30.13 -3.08 -2.61
N TYR A 177 -30.07 -2.48 -3.79
CA TYR A 177 -30.82 -1.26 -4.11
C TYR A 177 -32.33 -1.52 -4.11
N ILE A 178 -32.77 -2.69 -4.60
CA ILE A 178 -34.19 -3.09 -4.56
C ILE A 178 -34.66 -3.26 -3.12
N VAL A 179 -33.90 -3.97 -2.28
CA VAL A 179 -34.25 -4.19 -0.88
C VAL A 179 -34.25 -2.88 -0.09
N SER A 180 -33.23 -2.04 -0.29
CA SER A 180 -33.18 -0.72 0.36
C SER A 180 -34.36 0.16 -0.05
N GLY A 181 -34.73 0.19 -1.32
CA GLY A 181 -35.89 0.89 -1.83
C GLY A 181 -37.21 0.38 -1.22
N ALA A 182 -37.37 -0.94 -1.10
CA ALA A 182 -38.54 -1.55 -0.48
C ALA A 182 -38.66 -1.20 1.00
N ILE A 183 -37.54 -1.17 1.74
CA ILE A 183 -37.53 -0.75 3.15
C ILE A 183 -37.97 0.72 3.31
N VAL A 184 -37.42 1.60 2.47
CA VAL A 184 -37.82 3.04 2.49
C VAL A 184 -39.30 3.20 2.19
N LEU A 185 -39.84 2.53 1.19
CA LEU A 185 -41.27 2.56 0.85
C LEU A 185 -42.13 2.05 2.00
N ALA A 186 -41.73 0.97 2.67
CA ALA A 186 -42.46 0.43 3.82
C ALA A 186 -42.47 1.42 5.00
N LEU A 187 -41.36 2.10 5.28
CA LEU A 187 -41.29 3.13 6.30
C LEU A 187 -42.20 4.33 5.98
N VAL A 188 -42.20 4.80 4.75
CA VAL A 188 -43.07 5.89 4.29
C VAL A 188 -44.56 5.50 4.43
N ALA A 189 -44.91 4.29 3.99
CA ALA A 189 -46.29 3.80 4.13
C ALA A 189 -46.72 3.71 5.62
N MET A 190 -45.82 3.26 6.50
CA MET A 190 -46.06 3.22 7.94
C MET A 190 -46.29 4.61 8.54
N LEU A 191 -45.51 5.60 8.12
CA LEU A 191 -45.68 6.99 8.56
C LEU A 191 -47.01 7.57 8.08
N ILE A 192 -47.40 7.34 6.86
CA ILE A 192 -48.70 7.77 6.30
C ILE A 192 -49.84 7.11 7.07
N ALA A 193 -49.77 5.80 7.32
CA ALA A 193 -50.78 5.09 8.09
C ALA A 193 -50.92 5.62 9.52
N ARG A 194 -49.78 5.89 10.18
CA ARG A 194 -49.79 6.52 11.52
C ARG A 194 -50.47 7.90 11.52
N ALA A 195 -50.10 8.75 10.57
CA ALA A 195 -50.71 10.08 10.44
C ALA A 195 -52.21 10.01 10.16
N ALA A 196 -52.65 9.06 9.34
CA ALA A 196 -54.08 8.83 9.07
C ALA A 196 -54.85 8.37 10.32
N VAL A 197 -54.29 7.44 11.08
CA VAL A 197 -54.87 6.97 12.37
C VAL A 197 -54.94 8.07 13.39
N GLN A 198 -53.89 8.90 13.51
CA GLN A 198 -53.87 10.03 14.42
C GLN A 198 -54.94 11.06 14.06
N LYS A 199 -55.05 11.42 12.80
CA LYS A 199 -56.10 12.32 12.29
C LYS A 199 -57.52 11.77 12.50
N TYR A 200 -57.71 10.45 12.46
CA TYR A 200 -58.99 9.81 12.75
C TYR A 200 -59.33 9.89 14.24
N ARG A 201 -58.33 9.68 15.14
CA ARG A 201 -58.49 9.78 16.61
C ARG A 201 -58.79 11.21 17.10
N GLU A 202 -58.27 12.22 16.42
CA GLU A 202 -58.53 13.64 16.76
C GLU A 202 -59.94 14.13 16.30
N LYS A 203 -60.59 13.36 15.44
CA LYS A 203 -61.92 13.74 14.87
C LYS A 203 -63.09 13.11 15.60
N TYR A 204 -62.83 12.16 16.48
CA TYR A 204 -63.79 11.45 17.34
C TYR A 204 -63.25 11.35 18.78
#